data_bdcafa2baab881768e758dfd40ff9b00
#
_entry.id   bdcafa2baab881768e758dfd40ff9b00
#
_cell.length_a   1.000
_cell.length_b   1.000
_cell.length_c   1.000
_cell.angle_alpha   90.00
_cell.angle_beta   90.00
_cell.angle_gamma   90.00
#
_symmetry.space_group_name_H-M   'P 1'
#
loop_
_entity.id
_entity.type
_entity.pdbx_description
1 polymer ?
#
loop_
_entity_poly.entity_id
_entity_poly.type
_entity_poly.pdbx_seq_one_letter_code
_entity_poly.pdbx_strand_id
1 'polypeptide(L)'
;MDAYDYMEQAADVGEKTLEGVRLIEQAIKAADAENDVEAGYEARDMLMDATYDLGMPKKQLMAFAWMIKQFEAEEIYIDEDDLMWKYKWVALGIVDFPEITKAQIDHLLDDMKQKYLGFQYSLKPYYKIRTMMAMSMGEPEEVTRLRAEWQAAKKDYMNDCIACETNDEVYFQFYHGDYQKAVDKAKSLISGRQKCDEVPHLTNGVLALAFWQLGNAEAAAERFKKGYKLTQGKAEFLNANADFIQYLTASEQWQEAEKVAQAELKVLP
;
A
#
# COMPACT_ATOMS: atom_id res chain seq x y z
N MET A 1 16.80 -17.53 24.98
CA MET A 1 16.28 -17.53 23.61
C MET A 1 16.91 -16.35 22.91
N ASP A 2 17.66 -16.62 21.87
CA ASP A 2 18.25 -15.60 21.03
C ASP A 2 17.26 -15.10 19.95
N ALA A 3 17.70 -14.21 19.08
CA ALA A 3 16.84 -13.65 18.05
C ALA A 3 16.35 -14.70 17.05
N TYR A 4 17.22 -15.63 16.66
CA TYR A 4 16.88 -16.68 15.69
C TYR A 4 15.87 -17.68 16.25
N ASP A 5 15.95 -18.04 17.55
CA ASP A 5 14.95 -18.88 18.23
C ASP A 5 13.54 -18.26 18.13
N TYR A 6 13.44 -16.93 18.29
CA TYR A 6 12.16 -16.23 18.17
C TYR A 6 11.65 -16.14 16.72
N MET A 7 12.53 -15.92 15.74
CA MET A 7 12.18 -15.91 14.32
C MET A 7 11.67 -17.28 13.87
N GLU A 8 12.31 -18.38 14.29
CA GLU A 8 11.85 -19.74 14.01
C GLU A 8 10.45 -19.99 14.59
N GLN A 9 10.22 -19.61 15.84
CA GLN A 9 8.89 -19.72 16.44
C GLN A 9 7.84 -18.87 15.72
N ALA A 10 8.19 -17.67 15.23
CA ALA A 10 7.28 -16.85 14.46
C ALA A 10 6.88 -17.54 13.14
N ALA A 11 7.85 -18.19 12.47
CA ALA A 11 7.58 -18.97 11.27
C ALA A 11 6.65 -20.16 11.55
N ASP A 12 6.84 -20.87 12.68
CA ASP A 12 6.01 -22.02 13.08
C ASP A 12 4.54 -21.65 13.35
N VAL A 13 4.29 -20.50 14.01
CA VAL A 13 2.92 -20.04 14.30
C VAL A 13 2.30 -19.24 13.14
N GLY A 14 3.10 -18.92 12.13
CA GLY A 14 2.75 -18.07 11.00
C GLY A 14 3.10 -16.61 11.25
N GLU A 15 4.07 -16.11 10.50
CA GLU A 15 4.61 -14.74 10.60
C GLU A 15 3.53 -13.66 10.47
N LYS A 16 2.59 -13.87 9.55
CA LYS A 16 1.48 -12.95 9.22
C LYS A 16 0.29 -13.10 10.16
N THR A 17 0.57 -13.32 11.44
CA THR A 17 -0.41 -13.36 12.53
C THR A 17 -0.01 -12.40 13.64
N LEU A 18 -0.96 -11.99 14.49
CA LEU A 18 -0.63 -11.13 15.63
C LEU A 18 0.38 -11.79 16.59
N GLU A 19 0.35 -13.11 16.71
CA GLU A 19 1.32 -13.86 17.51
C GLU A 19 2.69 -13.90 16.85
N GLY A 20 2.74 -14.15 15.52
CA GLY A 20 3.97 -14.07 14.74
C GLY A 20 4.65 -12.71 14.87
N VAL A 21 3.88 -11.62 14.70
CA VAL A 21 4.41 -10.25 14.90
C VAL A 21 4.98 -10.05 16.30
N ARG A 22 4.33 -10.57 17.36
CA ARG A 22 4.87 -10.47 18.74
C ARG A 22 6.19 -11.19 18.89
N LEU A 23 6.31 -12.38 18.30
CA LEU A 23 7.56 -13.15 18.34
C LEU A 23 8.67 -12.46 17.56
N ILE A 24 8.37 -11.90 16.38
CA ILE A 24 9.34 -11.10 15.62
C ILE A 24 9.79 -9.87 16.42
N GLU A 25 8.88 -9.19 17.14
CA GLU A 25 9.25 -8.08 18.03
C GLU A 25 10.13 -8.54 19.21
N GLN A 26 10.02 -9.80 19.69
CA GLN A 26 10.94 -10.34 20.68
C GLN A 26 12.32 -10.66 20.05
N ALA A 27 12.33 -11.15 18.79
CA ALA A 27 13.57 -11.33 18.04
C ALA A 27 14.35 -10.01 17.91
N ILE A 28 13.65 -8.93 17.53
CA ILE A 28 14.25 -7.59 17.44
C ILE A 28 14.86 -7.16 18.78
N LYS A 29 14.13 -7.33 19.88
CA LYS A 29 14.63 -6.96 21.22
C LYS A 29 15.85 -7.79 21.64
N ALA A 30 15.87 -9.08 21.31
CA ALA A 30 17.01 -9.95 21.60
C ALA A 30 18.25 -9.52 20.80
N ALA A 31 18.10 -9.30 19.49
CA ALA A 31 19.17 -8.83 18.62
C ALA A 31 19.72 -7.47 19.07
N ASP A 32 18.84 -6.51 19.38
CA ASP A 32 19.23 -5.18 19.85
C ASP A 32 19.98 -5.24 21.20
N ALA A 33 19.59 -6.17 22.10
CA ALA A 33 20.26 -6.35 23.41
C ALA A 33 21.68 -6.93 23.27
N GLU A 34 21.90 -7.75 22.24
CA GLU A 34 23.19 -8.36 21.94
C GLU A 34 24.05 -7.53 20.98
N ASN A 35 23.49 -6.43 20.42
CA ASN A 35 24.06 -5.63 19.34
C ASN A 35 24.35 -6.47 18.09
N ASP A 36 23.52 -7.48 17.83
CA ASP A 36 23.58 -8.29 16.62
C ASP A 36 22.83 -7.58 15.49
N VAL A 37 23.58 -6.84 14.67
CA VAL A 37 23.02 -6.03 13.59
C VAL A 37 22.41 -6.90 12.49
N GLU A 38 23.01 -8.08 12.20
CA GLU A 38 22.54 -8.99 11.16
C GLU A 38 21.20 -9.61 11.57
N ALA A 39 21.10 -10.23 12.73
CA ALA A 39 19.84 -10.74 13.27
C ALA A 39 18.78 -9.64 13.44
N GLY A 40 19.21 -8.44 13.84
CA GLY A 40 18.35 -7.26 13.97
C GLY A 40 17.77 -6.79 12.64
N TYR A 41 18.52 -6.92 11.55
CA TYR A 41 18.06 -6.63 10.19
C TYR A 41 17.06 -7.69 9.72
N GLU A 42 17.41 -8.98 9.82
CA GLU A 42 16.55 -10.09 9.41
C GLU A 42 15.18 -10.04 10.13
N ALA A 43 15.18 -9.82 11.45
CA ALA A 43 13.95 -9.73 12.22
C ALA A 43 13.07 -8.52 11.78
N ARG A 44 13.69 -7.39 11.45
CA ARG A 44 12.93 -6.21 10.95
C ARG A 44 12.44 -6.41 9.53
N ASP A 45 13.17 -7.16 8.72
CA ASP A 45 12.76 -7.56 7.39
C ASP A 45 11.50 -8.44 7.43
N MET A 46 11.51 -9.47 8.28
CA MET A 46 10.32 -10.29 8.58
C MET A 46 9.16 -9.43 9.10
N LEU A 47 9.44 -8.43 9.96
CA LEU A 47 8.41 -7.53 10.49
C LEU A 47 7.77 -6.68 9.37
N MET A 48 8.56 -6.21 8.42
CA MET A 48 8.07 -5.45 7.26
C MET A 48 7.03 -6.25 6.48
N ASP A 49 7.35 -7.50 6.14
CA ASP A 49 6.48 -8.39 5.36
C ASP A 49 5.21 -8.78 6.14
N ALA A 50 5.36 -9.16 7.42
CA ALA A 50 4.24 -9.53 8.27
C ALA A 50 3.25 -8.38 8.49
N THR A 51 3.77 -7.18 8.70
CA THR A 51 2.95 -6.00 9.02
C THR A 51 2.30 -5.36 7.79
N TYR A 52 2.81 -5.61 6.59
CA TYR A 52 2.14 -5.21 5.35
C TYR A 52 0.76 -5.85 5.23
N ASP A 53 0.68 -7.17 5.33
CA ASP A 53 -0.58 -7.92 5.22
C ASP A 53 -1.54 -7.65 6.39
N LEU A 54 -0.99 -7.30 7.56
CA LEU A 54 -1.79 -6.99 8.76
C LEU A 54 -2.20 -5.51 8.87
N GLY A 55 -1.84 -4.68 7.89
CA GLY A 55 -2.19 -3.26 7.88
C GLY A 55 -1.59 -2.47 9.05
N MET A 56 -0.32 -2.75 9.43
CA MET A 56 0.38 -2.11 10.54
C MET A 56 1.47 -1.12 10.06
N PRO A 57 1.12 -0.06 9.31
CA PRO A 57 2.09 0.78 8.62
C PRO A 57 3.06 1.51 9.57
N LYS A 58 2.66 1.76 10.82
CA LYS A 58 3.54 2.39 11.82
C LYS A 58 4.72 1.48 12.19
N LYS A 59 4.48 0.17 12.32
CA LYS A 59 5.56 -0.80 12.59
C LYS A 59 6.49 -0.91 11.38
N GLN A 60 5.94 -0.88 10.15
CA GLN A 60 6.75 -0.83 8.93
C GLN A 60 7.65 0.40 8.89
N LEU A 61 7.11 1.58 9.13
CA LEU A 61 7.88 2.83 9.13
C LEU A 61 9.03 2.79 10.15
N MET A 62 8.78 2.26 11.35
CA MET A 62 9.79 2.15 12.40
C MET A 62 10.88 1.12 12.04
N ALA A 63 10.51 -0.04 11.51
CA ALA A 63 11.44 -1.06 11.06
C ALA A 63 12.30 -0.53 9.91
N PHE A 64 11.67 0.06 8.89
CA PHE A 64 12.36 0.63 7.73
C PHE A 64 13.34 1.75 8.10
N ALA A 65 12.95 2.65 9.02
CA ALA A 65 13.82 3.74 9.46
C ALA A 65 15.12 3.23 10.11
N TRP A 66 15.07 2.09 10.78
CA TRP A 66 16.26 1.44 11.31
C TRP A 66 17.06 0.73 10.19
N MET A 67 16.39 0.00 9.31
CA MET A 67 17.00 -0.75 8.21
C MET A 67 17.76 0.16 7.25
N ILE A 68 17.17 1.30 6.84
CA ILE A 68 17.83 2.26 5.93
C ILE A 68 19.07 2.88 6.57
N LYS A 69 19.06 3.08 7.90
CA LYS A 69 20.22 3.56 8.64
C LYS A 69 21.37 2.54 8.64
N GLN A 70 21.07 1.24 8.79
CA GLN A 70 22.10 0.20 8.72
C GLN A 70 22.68 0.08 7.30
N PHE A 71 21.82 0.21 6.30
CA PHE A 71 22.24 0.24 4.90
C PHE A 71 23.23 1.39 4.64
N GLU A 72 22.96 2.59 5.17
CA GLU A 72 23.86 3.74 5.05
C GLU A 72 25.16 3.60 5.86
N ALA A 73 25.15 2.80 6.93
CA ALA A 73 26.33 2.52 7.74
C ALA A 73 27.28 1.50 7.11
N GLU A 74 26.81 0.72 6.13
CA GLU A 74 27.59 -0.32 5.42
C GLU A 74 28.24 -1.38 6.35
N GLU A 75 27.64 -1.61 7.53
CA GLU A 75 28.21 -2.56 8.52
C GLU A 75 27.94 -4.03 8.19
N ILE A 76 26.85 -4.29 7.46
CA ILE A 76 26.42 -5.61 7.00
C ILE A 76 26.05 -5.55 5.52
N TYR A 77 26.05 -6.71 4.86
CA TYR A 77 25.53 -6.79 3.49
C TYR A 77 24.01 -6.71 3.51
N ILE A 78 23.44 -5.77 2.77
CA ILE A 78 22.02 -5.59 2.58
C ILE A 78 21.73 -5.57 1.09
N ASP A 79 20.74 -6.33 0.64
CA ASP A 79 20.26 -6.31 -0.73
C ASP A 79 19.59 -4.96 -1.02
N GLU A 80 20.20 -4.16 -1.90
CA GLU A 80 19.69 -2.83 -2.23
C GLU A 80 18.35 -2.89 -2.98
N ASP A 81 18.16 -3.90 -3.81
CA ASP A 81 16.95 -4.05 -4.62
C ASP A 81 15.74 -4.31 -3.72
N ASP A 82 15.89 -5.22 -2.75
CA ASP A 82 14.86 -5.55 -1.78
C ASP A 82 14.54 -4.35 -0.86
N LEU A 83 15.57 -3.70 -0.33
CA LEU A 83 15.38 -2.53 0.54
C LEU A 83 14.70 -1.37 -0.22
N MET A 84 15.10 -1.10 -1.47
CA MET A 84 14.47 -0.06 -2.28
C MET A 84 13.04 -0.43 -2.70
N TRP A 85 12.74 -1.72 -2.86
CA TRP A 85 11.37 -2.18 -3.04
C TRP A 85 10.50 -1.89 -1.80
N LYS A 86 11.00 -2.21 -0.62
CA LYS A 86 10.33 -1.90 0.67
C LYS A 86 10.16 -0.40 0.89
N TYR A 87 11.07 0.43 0.36
CA TYR A 87 10.92 1.88 0.38
C TYR A 87 9.59 2.33 -0.26
N LYS A 88 9.18 1.70 -1.38
CA LYS A 88 7.89 2.02 -2.02
C LYS A 88 6.71 1.78 -1.08
N TRP A 89 6.72 0.67 -0.34
CA TRP A 89 5.62 0.36 0.59
C TRP A 89 5.50 1.43 1.68
N VAL A 90 6.62 1.80 2.27
CA VAL A 90 6.66 2.87 3.28
C VAL A 90 6.21 4.20 2.69
N ALA A 91 6.71 4.55 1.51
CA ALA A 91 6.39 5.81 0.85
C ALA A 91 4.92 5.88 0.41
N LEU A 92 4.29 4.75 0.04
CA LEU A 92 2.86 4.68 -0.26
C LEU A 92 2.00 4.87 1.00
N GLY A 93 2.40 4.26 2.13
CA GLY A 93 1.63 4.32 3.37
C GLY A 93 1.83 5.59 4.19
N ILE A 94 2.91 6.35 3.96
CA ILE A 94 3.26 7.50 4.83
C ILE A 94 2.22 8.62 4.78
N VAL A 95 1.48 8.75 3.69
CA VAL A 95 0.44 9.79 3.51
C VAL A 95 -0.78 9.58 4.41
N ASP A 96 -0.96 8.36 4.91
CA ASP A 96 -2.10 7.98 5.77
C ASP A 96 -1.87 8.32 7.25
N PHE A 97 -0.68 8.83 7.61
CA PHE A 97 -0.35 9.22 8.98
C PHE A 97 -0.70 10.69 9.25
N PRO A 98 -1.75 10.97 10.06
CA PRO A 98 -2.16 12.36 10.34
C PRO A 98 -1.14 13.16 11.15
N GLU A 99 -0.24 12.48 11.87
CA GLU A 99 0.84 13.10 12.64
C GLU A 99 2.07 13.47 11.81
N ILE A 100 2.19 12.97 10.57
CA ILE A 100 3.32 13.27 9.69
C ILE A 100 2.98 14.47 8.81
N THR A 101 3.79 15.51 8.93
CA THR A 101 3.61 16.73 8.14
C THR A 101 3.98 16.54 6.68
N LYS A 102 3.37 17.36 5.80
CA LYS A 102 3.74 17.39 4.37
C LYS A 102 5.25 17.54 4.16
N ALA A 103 5.92 18.39 4.95
CA ALA A 103 7.37 18.61 4.86
C ALA A 103 8.18 17.33 5.17
N GLN A 104 7.72 16.52 6.13
CA GLN A 104 8.37 15.24 6.45
C GLN A 104 8.15 14.21 5.35
N ILE A 105 6.94 14.18 4.75
CA ILE A 105 6.64 13.34 3.60
C ILE A 105 7.50 13.74 2.40
N ASP A 106 7.56 15.04 2.10
CA ASP A 106 8.38 15.57 1.00
C ASP A 106 9.85 15.20 1.20
N HIS A 107 10.39 15.31 2.42
CA HIS A 107 11.76 14.92 2.75
C HIS A 107 12.03 13.42 2.50
N LEU A 108 11.13 12.54 2.95
CA LEU A 108 11.23 11.10 2.72
C LEU A 108 11.20 10.77 1.22
N LEU A 109 10.29 11.40 0.47
CA LEU A 109 10.19 11.18 -0.98
C LEU A 109 11.40 11.73 -1.74
N ASP A 110 11.97 12.85 -1.30
CA ASP A 110 13.19 13.38 -1.88
C ASP A 110 14.40 12.46 -1.60
N ASP A 111 14.50 11.89 -0.40
CA ASP A 111 15.52 10.88 -0.09
C ASP A 111 15.35 9.62 -0.95
N MET A 112 14.13 9.07 -1.06
CA MET A 112 13.83 7.97 -1.98
C MET A 112 14.29 8.27 -3.40
N LYS A 113 13.97 9.48 -3.91
CA LYS A 113 14.38 9.91 -5.24
C LYS A 113 15.88 9.91 -5.43
N GLN A 114 16.65 10.43 -4.44
CA GLN A 114 18.09 10.48 -4.53
C GLN A 114 18.72 9.07 -4.54
N LYS A 115 18.21 8.17 -3.69
CA LYS A 115 18.66 6.76 -3.67
C LYS A 115 18.37 6.06 -4.99
N TYR A 116 17.14 6.21 -5.52
CA TYR A 116 16.78 5.65 -6.83
C TYR A 116 17.68 6.16 -7.96
N LEU A 117 18.01 7.45 -7.97
CA LEU A 117 18.96 8.01 -8.95
C LEU A 117 20.37 7.46 -8.75
N GLY A 118 20.82 7.31 -7.51
CA GLY A 118 22.14 6.78 -7.17
C GLY A 118 22.34 5.34 -7.66
N PHE A 119 21.30 4.51 -7.52
CA PHE A 119 21.29 3.11 -7.99
C PHE A 119 20.84 2.95 -9.45
N GLN A 120 20.57 4.05 -10.14
CA GLN A 120 20.15 4.08 -11.55
C GLN A 120 18.77 3.42 -11.78
N TYR A 121 17.91 3.37 -10.76
CA TYR A 121 16.54 2.92 -10.90
C TYR A 121 15.65 3.96 -11.58
N SER A 122 14.59 3.47 -12.19
CA SER A 122 13.55 4.33 -12.75
C SER A 122 12.87 5.16 -11.66
N LEU A 123 12.62 6.42 -11.93
CA LEU A 123 11.78 7.28 -11.08
C LEU A 123 10.27 7.05 -11.28
N LYS A 124 9.88 6.05 -12.05
CA LYS A 124 8.46 5.77 -12.29
C LYS A 124 7.68 5.49 -11.00
N PRO A 125 8.15 4.65 -10.04
CA PRO A 125 7.50 4.49 -8.73
C PRO A 125 7.41 5.79 -7.94
N TYR A 126 8.45 6.61 -7.93
CA TYR A 126 8.44 7.91 -7.27
C TYR A 126 7.35 8.83 -7.83
N TYR A 127 7.24 8.97 -9.15
CA TYR A 127 6.20 9.82 -9.77
C TYR A 127 4.79 9.28 -9.52
N LYS A 128 4.62 7.93 -9.48
CA LYS A 128 3.35 7.32 -9.08
C LYS A 128 2.95 7.75 -7.67
N ILE A 129 3.84 7.57 -6.69
CA ILE A 129 3.57 7.90 -5.28
C ILE A 129 3.25 9.39 -5.13
N ARG A 130 4.03 10.26 -5.76
CA ARG A 130 3.78 11.71 -5.78
C ARG A 130 2.42 12.05 -6.40
N THR A 131 2.01 11.34 -7.46
CA THR A 131 0.70 11.54 -8.09
C THR A 131 -0.43 11.16 -7.12
N MET A 132 -0.32 10.01 -6.45
CA MET A 132 -1.31 9.57 -5.47
C MET A 132 -1.41 10.53 -4.28
N MET A 133 -0.28 11.01 -3.80
CA MET A 133 -0.22 12.04 -2.74
C MET A 133 -0.92 13.33 -3.17
N ALA A 134 -0.65 13.83 -4.37
CA ALA A 134 -1.30 15.03 -4.90
C ALA A 134 -2.82 14.84 -5.07
N MET A 135 -3.26 13.62 -5.44
CA MET A 135 -4.70 13.27 -5.47
C MET A 135 -5.32 13.37 -4.07
N SER A 136 -4.67 12.79 -3.06
CA SER A 136 -5.15 12.83 -1.67
C SER A 136 -5.19 14.24 -1.09
N MET A 137 -4.31 15.12 -1.55
CA MET A 137 -4.26 16.54 -1.15
C MET A 137 -5.19 17.45 -1.95
N GLY A 138 -5.84 16.93 -3.00
CA GLY A 138 -6.72 17.71 -3.85
C GLY A 138 -5.99 18.75 -4.70
N GLU A 139 -4.81 18.42 -5.22
CA GLU A 139 -3.93 19.29 -6.02
C GLU A 139 -4.00 18.92 -7.53
N PRO A 140 -5.10 19.25 -8.26
CA PRO A 140 -5.37 18.68 -9.60
C PRO A 140 -4.34 19.07 -10.66
N GLU A 141 -3.74 20.26 -10.57
CA GLU A 141 -2.68 20.70 -11.50
C GLU A 141 -1.41 19.85 -11.29
N GLU A 142 -1.03 19.62 -10.05
CA GLU A 142 0.12 18.81 -9.69
C GLU A 142 -0.11 17.33 -10.07
N VAL A 143 -1.32 16.80 -9.85
CA VAL A 143 -1.72 15.46 -10.32
C VAL A 143 -1.48 15.30 -11.81
N THR A 144 -1.94 16.29 -12.62
CA THR A 144 -1.79 16.25 -14.07
C THR A 144 -0.31 16.27 -14.49
N ARG A 145 0.48 17.12 -13.85
CA ARG A 145 1.93 17.24 -14.11
C ARG A 145 2.68 15.95 -13.76
N LEU A 146 2.50 15.46 -12.53
CA LEU A 146 3.18 14.26 -12.01
C LEU A 146 2.80 13.00 -12.80
N ARG A 147 1.53 12.88 -13.19
CA ARG A 147 1.10 11.77 -14.04
C ARG A 147 1.79 11.77 -15.40
N ALA A 148 2.01 12.92 -16.01
CA ALA A 148 2.74 13.01 -17.27
C ALA A 148 4.17 12.49 -17.09
N GLU A 149 4.86 12.85 -16.01
CA GLU A 149 6.19 12.34 -15.65
C GLU A 149 6.16 10.82 -15.40
N TRP A 150 5.16 10.32 -14.66
CA TRP A 150 4.98 8.89 -14.41
C TRP A 150 4.81 8.11 -15.73
N GLN A 151 4.01 8.61 -16.66
CA GLN A 151 3.81 7.96 -17.96
C GLN A 151 5.06 8.01 -18.86
N ALA A 152 5.83 9.09 -18.80
CA ALA A 152 7.05 9.26 -19.59
C ALA A 152 8.24 8.47 -19.04
N ALA A 153 8.26 8.18 -17.74
CA ALA A 153 9.36 7.46 -17.10
C ALA A 153 9.48 6.02 -17.63
N LYS A 154 10.73 5.59 -17.86
CA LYS A 154 11.03 4.23 -18.31
C LYS A 154 10.61 3.21 -17.26
N LYS A 155 10.26 2.02 -17.70
CA LYS A 155 10.02 0.87 -16.80
C LYS A 155 11.30 0.15 -16.50
N ASP A 156 11.42 -0.32 -15.27
CA ASP A 156 12.40 -1.30 -14.82
C ASP A 156 11.75 -2.29 -13.85
N TYR A 157 12.53 -3.10 -13.14
CA TYR A 157 12.02 -4.08 -12.20
C TYR A 157 11.47 -3.49 -10.89
N MET A 158 11.74 -2.21 -10.60
CA MET A 158 11.13 -1.48 -9.47
C MET A 158 9.67 -1.10 -9.73
N ASN A 159 9.16 -1.28 -10.96
CA ASN A 159 7.79 -0.96 -11.30
C ASN A 159 6.79 -2.00 -10.77
N ASP A 160 5.59 -1.52 -10.50
CA ASP A 160 4.49 -2.40 -10.17
C ASP A 160 4.07 -3.26 -11.37
N CYS A 161 3.35 -4.32 -11.09
CA CYS A 161 2.81 -5.17 -12.15
C CYS A 161 1.79 -4.42 -13.01
N ILE A 162 1.56 -4.93 -14.22
CA ILE A 162 0.62 -4.32 -15.18
C ILE A 162 -0.80 -4.18 -14.60
N ALA A 163 -1.24 -5.10 -13.74
CA ALA A 163 -2.56 -5.03 -13.13
C ALA A 163 -2.66 -3.85 -12.15
N CYS A 164 -1.65 -3.67 -11.29
CA CYS A 164 -1.60 -2.54 -10.36
C CYS A 164 -1.49 -1.20 -11.10
N GLU A 165 -0.60 -1.07 -12.10
CA GLU A 165 -0.52 0.16 -12.89
C GLU A 165 -1.84 0.48 -13.63
N THR A 166 -2.57 -0.54 -14.10
CA THR A 166 -3.89 -0.34 -14.73
C THR A 166 -4.92 0.11 -13.69
N ASN A 167 -4.86 -0.42 -12.47
CA ASN A 167 -5.72 -0.01 -11.36
C ASN A 167 -5.46 1.46 -10.97
N ASP A 168 -4.20 1.87 -10.89
CA ASP A 168 -3.83 3.27 -10.60
C ASP A 168 -4.40 4.22 -11.67
N GLU A 169 -4.38 3.82 -12.94
CA GLU A 169 -5.02 4.57 -14.04
C GLU A 169 -6.55 4.64 -13.88
N VAL A 170 -7.20 3.62 -13.33
CA VAL A 170 -8.65 3.67 -13.02
C VAL A 170 -8.93 4.71 -11.96
N TYR A 171 -8.17 4.73 -10.87
CA TYR A 171 -8.28 5.75 -9.81
C TYR A 171 -8.01 7.15 -10.35
N PHE A 172 -7.02 7.31 -11.20
CA PHE A 172 -6.72 8.59 -11.84
C PHE A 172 -7.89 9.11 -12.69
N GLN A 173 -8.49 8.26 -13.54
CA GLN A 173 -9.65 8.65 -14.34
C GLN A 173 -10.85 9.02 -13.46
N PHE A 174 -11.07 8.24 -12.38
CA PHE A 174 -12.11 8.53 -11.40
C PHE A 174 -11.91 9.89 -10.73
N TYR A 175 -10.68 10.19 -10.28
CA TYR A 175 -10.32 11.47 -9.65
C TYR A 175 -10.65 12.67 -10.52
N HIS A 176 -10.45 12.57 -11.82
CA HIS A 176 -10.78 13.63 -12.77
C HIS A 176 -12.27 13.68 -13.18
N GLY A 177 -13.12 12.83 -12.63
CA GLY A 177 -14.54 12.75 -13.01
C GLY A 177 -14.79 12.04 -14.35
N ASP A 178 -13.76 11.45 -14.95
CA ASP A 178 -13.85 10.68 -16.21
C ASP A 178 -14.36 9.25 -15.94
N TYR A 179 -15.51 9.14 -15.29
CA TYR A 179 -16.05 7.86 -14.78
C TYR A 179 -16.18 6.78 -15.86
N GLN A 180 -16.61 7.16 -17.09
CA GLN A 180 -16.70 6.20 -18.18
C GLN A 180 -15.33 5.68 -18.60
N LYS A 181 -14.30 6.54 -18.62
CA LYS A 181 -12.93 6.11 -18.92
C LYS A 181 -12.37 5.19 -17.83
N ALA A 182 -12.69 5.47 -16.56
CA ALA A 182 -12.33 4.59 -15.45
C ALA A 182 -12.91 3.18 -15.65
N VAL A 183 -14.21 3.08 -15.97
CA VAL A 183 -14.87 1.79 -16.25
C VAL A 183 -14.25 1.09 -17.46
N ASP A 184 -13.96 1.83 -18.54
CA ASP A 184 -13.36 1.26 -19.75
C ASP A 184 -11.94 0.72 -19.49
N LYS A 185 -11.12 1.42 -18.71
CA LYS A 185 -9.79 0.99 -18.28
C LYS A 185 -9.84 -0.28 -17.42
N ALA A 186 -10.84 -0.40 -16.56
CA ALA A 186 -10.98 -1.53 -15.65
C ALA A 186 -11.42 -2.85 -16.33
N LYS A 187 -11.81 -2.84 -17.60
CA LYS A 187 -12.34 -4.04 -18.29
C LYS A 187 -11.40 -5.24 -18.27
N SER A 188 -10.10 -5.03 -18.36
CA SER A 188 -9.10 -6.10 -18.29
C SER A 188 -8.97 -6.67 -16.87
N LEU A 189 -9.15 -5.85 -15.85
CA LEU A 189 -9.08 -6.22 -14.44
C LEU A 189 -10.32 -7.04 -14.03
N ILE A 190 -11.52 -6.50 -14.29
CA ILE A 190 -12.77 -7.18 -13.92
C ILE A 190 -13.06 -8.45 -14.72
N SER A 191 -12.47 -8.60 -15.92
CA SER A 191 -12.53 -9.85 -16.70
C SER A 191 -11.49 -10.91 -16.27
N GLY A 192 -10.59 -10.57 -15.33
CA GLY A 192 -9.51 -11.43 -14.85
C GLY A 192 -8.36 -11.63 -15.85
N ARG A 193 -8.34 -10.88 -16.97
CA ARG A 193 -7.20 -10.93 -17.92
C ARG A 193 -5.92 -10.33 -17.32
N GLN A 194 -6.08 -9.31 -16.47
CA GLN A 194 -5.03 -8.74 -15.64
C GLN A 194 -5.44 -8.90 -14.18
N LYS A 195 -4.59 -9.50 -13.36
CA LYS A 195 -4.84 -9.73 -11.94
C LYS A 195 -3.52 -9.82 -11.18
N CYS A 196 -3.56 -9.51 -9.91
CA CYS A 196 -2.55 -9.80 -8.90
C CYS A 196 -3.24 -9.99 -7.54
N ASP A 197 -2.48 -10.05 -6.46
CA ASP A 197 -3.04 -10.25 -5.11
C ASP A 197 -3.95 -9.11 -4.67
N GLU A 198 -3.68 -7.87 -5.10
CA GLU A 198 -4.46 -6.69 -4.76
C GLU A 198 -5.59 -6.37 -5.75
N VAL A 199 -5.49 -6.89 -6.98
CA VAL A 199 -6.39 -6.53 -8.09
C VAL A 199 -7.11 -7.78 -8.62
N PRO A 200 -8.44 -7.80 -8.72
CA PRO A 200 -9.38 -6.66 -8.74
C PRO A 200 -9.99 -6.27 -7.38
N HIS A 201 -9.40 -6.66 -6.24
CA HIS A 201 -9.93 -6.33 -4.91
C HIS A 201 -10.12 -4.81 -4.79
N LEU A 202 -9.05 -4.03 -4.96
CA LEU A 202 -9.07 -2.57 -4.91
C LEU A 202 -9.96 -1.96 -6.01
N THR A 203 -9.89 -2.49 -7.23
CA THR A 203 -10.63 -1.93 -8.38
C THR A 203 -12.15 -1.91 -8.17
N ASN A 204 -12.72 -2.89 -7.46
CA ASN A 204 -14.15 -2.96 -7.27
C ASN A 204 -14.71 -1.80 -6.43
N GLY A 205 -13.93 -1.25 -5.48
CA GLY A 205 -14.33 -0.10 -4.67
C GLY A 205 -14.57 1.14 -5.53
N VAL A 206 -13.55 1.58 -6.25
CA VAL A 206 -13.65 2.75 -7.13
C VAL A 206 -14.68 2.55 -8.25
N LEU A 207 -14.86 1.32 -8.75
CA LEU A 207 -15.87 1.04 -9.77
C LEU A 207 -17.29 1.11 -9.26
N ALA A 208 -17.57 0.75 -8.00
CA ALA A 208 -18.88 0.94 -7.40
C ALA A 208 -19.26 2.43 -7.42
N LEU A 209 -18.31 3.30 -7.04
CA LEU A 209 -18.48 4.75 -7.11
C LEU A 209 -18.64 5.25 -8.56
N ALA A 210 -17.79 4.79 -9.48
CA ALA A 210 -17.83 5.23 -10.88
C ALA A 210 -19.16 4.87 -11.56
N PHE A 211 -19.66 3.64 -11.38
CA PHE A 211 -20.95 3.24 -11.91
C PHE A 211 -22.12 4.01 -11.29
N TRP A 212 -22.04 4.30 -9.99
CA TRP A 212 -23.04 5.15 -9.32
C TRP A 212 -23.08 6.55 -9.94
N GLN A 213 -21.92 7.17 -10.15
CA GLN A 213 -21.81 8.49 -10.78
C GLN A 213 -22.36 8.51 -12.25
N LEU A 214 -22.26 7.37 -12.93
CA LEU A 214 -22.82 7.18 -14.27
C LEU A 214 -24.33 6.88 -14.27
N GLY A 215 -24.99 6.83 -13.10
CA GLY A 215 -26.41 6.49 -12.97
C GLY A 215 -26.71 5.00 -13.17
N ASN A 216 -25.71 4.13 -13.17
CA ASN A 216 -25.87 2.69 -13.31
C ASN A 216 -25.86 2.01 -11.93
N ALA A 217 -26.98 2.13 -11.22
CA ALA A 217 -27.13 1.61 -9.85
C ALA A 217 -26.98 0.08 -9.78
N GLU A 218 -27.40 -0.66 -10.81
CA GLU A 218 -27.28 -2.12 -10.85
C GLU A 218 -25.80 -2.56 -10.91
N ALA A 219 -25.03 -1.98 -11.82
CA ALA A 219 -23.62 -2.28 -11.92
C ALA A 219 -22.83 -1.83 -10.68
N ALA A 220 -23.19 -0.69 -10.08
CA ALA A 220 -22.59 -0.23 -8.82
C ALA A 220 -22.81 -1.24 -7.68
N ALA A 221 -24.04 -1.70 -7.49
CA ALA A 221 -24.39 -2.71 -6.50
C ALA A 221 -23.69 -4.06 -6.75
N GLU A 222 -23.54 -4.46 -8.01
CA GLU A 222 -22.79 -5.65 -8.39
C GLU A 222 -21.33 -5.54 -7.98
N ARG A 223 -20.67 -4.39 -8.24
CA ARG A 223 -19.26 -4.15 -7.85
C ARG A 223 -19.10 -4.16 -6.34
N PHE A 224 -19.96 -3.49 -5.61
CA PHE A 224 -19.96 -3.56 -4.15
C PHE A 224 -20.06 -5.02 -3.65
N LYS A 225 -21.08 -5.76 -4.07
CA LYS A 225 -21.30 -7.14 -3.61
C LYS A 225 -20.12 -8.07 -3.92
N LYS A 226 -19.53 -7.96 -5.12
CA LYS A 226 -18.38 -8.80 -5.52
C LYS A 226 -17.10 -8.37 -4.81
N GLY A 227 -16.85 -7.08 -4.74
CA GLY A 227 -15.65 -6.52 -4.15
C GLY A 227 -15.61 -6.73 -2.64
N TYR A 228 -16.66 -6.34 -1.93
CA TYR A 228 -16.70 -6.46 -0.47
C TYR A 228 -16.56 -7.92 0.02
N LYS A 229 -17.09 -8.88 -0.74
CA LYS A 229 -16.83 -10.30 -0.46
C LYS A 229 -15.36 -10.69 -0.48
N LEU A 230 -14.53 -9.99 -1.28
CA LEU A 230 -13.10 -10.26 -1.40
C LEU A 230 -12.27 -9.56 -0.33
N THR A 231 -12.75 -8.41 0.17
CA THR A 231 -11.98 -7.47 1.01
C THR A 231 -12.41 -7.42 2.46
N GLN A 232 -13.64 -7.87 2.79
CA GLN A 232 -14.18 -7.76 4.14
C GLN A 232 -13.30 -8.44 5.19
N GLY A 233 -13.04 -7.75 6.29
CA GLY A 233 -12.28 -8.27 7.41
C GLY A 233 -10.78 -8.42 7.14
N LYS A 234 -10.26 -7.74 6.11
CA LYS A 234 -8.85 -7.76 5.73
C LYS A 234 -8.27 -6.36 5.80
N ALA A 235 -7.30 -6.17 6.70
CA ALA A 235 -6.71 -4.87 6.98
C ALA A 235 -6.01 -4.25 5.77
N GLU A 236 -5.39 -5.07 4.92
CA GLU A 236 -4.72 -4.63 3.69
C GLU A 236 -5.66 -4.01 2.65
N PHE A 237 -6.99 -4.21 2.78
CA PHE A 237 -8.00 -3.67 1.86
C PHE A 237 -8.89 -2.58 2.47
N LEU A 238 -8.49 -1.96 3.58
CA LEU A 238 -9.29 -0.90 4.23
C LEU A 238 -9.61 0.26 3.27
N ASN A 239 -8.70 0.62 2.37
CA ASN A 239 -8.95 1.66 1.37
C ASN A 239 -10.09 1.29 0.41
N ALA A 240 -10.13 0.03 -0.08
CA ALA A 240 -11.25 -0.44 -0.91
C ALA A 240 -12.57 -0.48 -0.12
N ASN A 241 -12.51 -0.86 1.15
CA ASN A 241 -13.69 -0.88 2.02
C ASN A 241 -14.19 0.55 2.33
N ALA A 242 -13.29 1.54 2.41
CA ALA A 242 -13.65 2.95 2.48
C ALA A 242 -14.40 3.42 1.22
N ASP A 243 -13.96 3.02 0.02
CA ASP A 243 -14.68 3.31 -1.23
C ASP A 243 -16.09 2.71 -1.21
N PHE A 244 -16.28 1.50 -0.68
CA PHE A 244 -17.61 0.89 -0.54
C PHE A 244 -18.49 1.64 0.45
N ILE A 245 -17.94 2.12 1.57
CA ILE A 245 -18.69 2.95 2.52
C ILE A 245 -19.11 4.26 1.85
N GLN A 246 -18.23 4.88 1.06
CA GLN A 246 -18.56 6.08 0.28
C GLN A 246 -19.70 5.82 -0.73
N TYR A 247 -19.63 4.70 -1.47
CA TYR A 247 -20.69 4.29 -2.39
C TYR A 247 -22.03 4.10 -1.68
N LEU A 248 -22.05 3.34 -0.59
CA LEU A 248 -23.26 3.09 0.19
C LEU A 248 -23.85 4.40 0.75
N THR A 249 -23.01 5.30 1.21
CA THR A 249 -23.38 6.61 1.71
C THR A 249 -23.98 7.48 0.60
N ALA A 250 -23.31 7.53 -0.57
CA ALA A 250 -23.77 8.30 -1.72
C ALA A 250 -25.11 7.77 -2.29
N SER A 251 -25.38 6.47 -2.12
CA SER A 251 -26.62 5.81 -2.55
C SER A 251 -27.69 5.74 -1.45
N GLU A 252 -27.53 6.47 -0.34
CA GLU A 252 -28.45 6.57 0.79
C GLU A 252 -28.71 5.23 1.52
N GLN A 253 -27.81 4.26 1.38
CA GLN A 253 -27.86 2.95 2.05
C GLN A 253 -27.19 3.01 3.44
N TRP A 254 -27.62 3.94 4.28
CA TRP A 254 -26.98 4.29 5.57
C TRP A 254 -26.77 3.12 6.52
N GLN A 255 -27.76 2.24 6.64
CA GLN A 255 -27.69 1.08 7.54
C GLN A 255 -26.63 0.07 7.08
N GLU A 256 -26.48 -0.13 5.78
CA GLU A 256 -25.45 -1.01 5.24
C GLU A 256 -24.05 -0.38 5.34
N ALA A 257 -23.94 0.93 5.09
CA ALA A 257 -22.70 1.69 5.29
C ALA A 257 -22.20 1.58 6.74
N GLU A 258 -23.12 1.72 7.72
CA GLU A 258 -22.79 1.57 9.14
C GLU A 258 -22.31 0.15 9.47
N LYS A 259 -22.97 -0.88 8.97
CA LYS A 259 -22.57 -2.28 9.19
C LYS A 259 -21.17 -2.55 8.63
N VAL A 260 -20.88 -2.08 7.41
CA VAL A 260 -19.55 -2.21 6.79
C VAL A 260 -18.53 -1.50 7.65
N ALA A 261 -18.75 -0.24 8.02
CA ALA A 261 -17.82 0.53 8.86
C ALA A 261 -17.56 -0.16 10.21
N GLN A 262 -18.60 -0.63 10.90
CA GLN A 262 -18.44 -1.35 12.18
C GLN A 262 -17.72 -2.69 12.05
N ALA A 263 -17.85 -3.38 10.91
CA ALA A 263 -17.13 -4.62 10.64
C ALA A 263 -15.63 -4.34 10.45
N GLU A 264 -15.30 -3.31 9.68
CA GLU A 264 -13.92 -2.97 9.35
C GLU A 264 -13.16 -2.31 10.52
N LEU A 265 -13.84 -1.61 11.42
CA LEU A 265 -13.23 -1.11 12.66
C LEU A 265 -12.64 -2.22 13.56
N LYS A 266 -13.09 -3.47 13.40
CA LYS A 266 -12.60 -4.61 14.18
C LYS A 266 -11.26 -5.17 13.68
N VAL A 267 -10.87 -4.82 12.46
CA VAL A 267 -9.58 -5.25 11.88
C VAL A 267 -8.52 -4.15 11.93
N LEU A 268 -8.85 -2.98 12.46
CA LEU A 268 -7.85 -1.97 12.78
C LEU A 268 -6.94 -2.49 13.91
N PRO A 269 -5.62 -2.37 13.77
CA PRO A 269 -4.64 -2.85 14.73
C PRO A 269 -4.67 -2.10 16.06
#